data_5f4c8958a5d7768d052684c57a2bd0cd
#
_entry.id   5f4c8958a5d7768d052684c57a2bd0cd
#
_cell.length_a   1.000
_cell.length_b   1.000
_cell.length_c   1.000
_cell.angle_alpha   90.00
_cell.angle_beta   90.00
_cell.angle_gamma   90.00
#
_symmetry.space_group_name_H-M   'P 1'
#
loop_
_entity.id
_entity.type
_entity.pdbx_description
1 polymer ?
#
loop_
_entity_poly.entity_id
_entity_poly.type
_entity_poly.pdbx_seq_one_letter_code
_entity_poly.pdbx_strand_id
1 'polypeptide(L)'
;TKLDSSVISEGKIAAIAPQIQAFNLQKAAAEGLLSLLRERGKGYLALCSYHGKEAISILSHLASHHCNTGWVLCQIGRAYCKLSESTQAERQFSEVRRIENYRVEGMEIYSTTLWHPPKEVALSVLSKDFTDMDKNSPARGLVAAGNCFGLQREHDIAIQFFQRTLEVDPNDAYAYSALGRELVFTEELDKALACFRNAIRVNPRHCKAW
;
A
#
# COMPACT_ATOMS: atom_id res chain seq x y z
N THR A 1 -9.12 -70.59 -6.03
CA THR A 1 -10.03 -69.43 -5.99
C THR A 1 -9.77 -68.44 -4.83
N LYS A 2 -8.62 -68.50 -4.12
CA LYS A 2 -8.24 -67.55 -3.08
C LYS A 2 -7.16 -66.54 -3.49
N LEU A 3 -6.59 -66.67 -4.66
CA LEU A 3 -5.52 -65.75 -5.16
C LEU A 3 -6.06 -64.52 -5.90
N ASP A 4 -7.30 -64.52 -6.42
CA ASP A 4 -7.83 -63.42 -7.20
C ASP A 4 -8.32 -62.20 -6.33
N SER A 5 -8.72 -62.45 -5.08
CA SER A 5 -9.24 -61.40 -4.21
C SER A 5 -8.16 -60.50 -3.62
N SER A 6 -6.92 -61.03 -3.43
CA SER A 6 -5.80 -60.26 -2.91
C SER A 6 -5.19 -59.32 -3.96
N VAL A 7 -5.08 -59.77 -5.21
CA VAL A 7 -4.55 -58.98 -6.34
C VAL A 7 -5.51 -57.83 -6.70
N ILE A 8 -6.83 -58.06 -6.63
CA ILE A 8 -7.83 -57.00 -6.87
C ILE A 8 -7.82 -55.94 -5.73
N SER A 9 -7.51 -56.33 -4.51
CA SER A 9 -7.40 -55.39 -3.38
C SER A 9 -6.14 -54.54 -3.44
N GLU A 10 -5.00 -55.13 -3.82
CA GLU A 10 -3.73 -54.43 -3.99
C GLU A 10 -3.77 -53.46 -5.17
N GLY A 11 -4.38 -53.83 -6.28
CA GLY A 11 -4.60 -52.92 -7.43
C GLY A 11 -5.49 -51.71 -7.12
N LYS A 12 -6.53 -51.89 -6.29
CA LYS A 12 -7.39 -50.77 -5.83
C LYS A 12 -6.66 -49.87 -4.84
N ILE A 13 -5.84 -50.41 -3.95
CA ILE A 13 -5.04 -49.64 -3.01
C ILE A 13 -3.97 -48.84 -3.76
N ALA A 14 -3.29 -49.45 -4.75
CA ALA A 14 -2.30 -48.77 -5.59
C ALA A 14 -2.90 -47.61 -6.41
N ALA A 15 -4.18 -47.71 -6.84
CA ALA A 15 -4.87 -46.64 -7.59
C ALA A 15 -5.37 -45.52 -6.67
N ILE A 16 -5.64 -45.78 -5.38
CA ILE A 16 -6.13 -44.81 -4.40
C ILE A 16 -4.98 -44.01 -3.78
N ALA A 17 -3.79 -44.61 -3.63
CA ALA A 17 -2.63 -43.96 -3.02
C ALA A 17 -2.25 -42.60 -3.63
N PRO A 18 -2.17 -42.45 -4.98
CA PRO A 18 -1.84 -41.13 -5.58
C PRO A 18 -2.96 -40.09 -5.37
N GLN A 19 -4.22 -40.50 -5.25
CA GLN A 19 -5.34 -39.59 -4.98
C GLN A 19 -5.29 -39.05 -3.54
N ILE A 20 -4.98 -39.94 -2.58
CA ILE A 20 -4.78 -39.53 -1.18
C ILE A 20 -3.59 -38.59 -1.04
N GLN A 21 -2.50 -38.89 -1.77
CA GLN A 21 -1.30 -38.04 -1.77
C GLN A 21 -1.59 -36.66 -2.36
N ALA A 22 -2.30 -36.60 -3.48
CA ALA A 22 -2.75 -35.33 -4.10
C ALA A 22 -3.66 -34.53 -3.16
N PHE A 23 -4.62 -35.19 -2.50
CA PHE A 23 -5.49 -34.54 -1.53
C PHE A 23 -4.71 -33.99 -0.33
N ASN A 24 -3.77 -34.74 0.24
CA ASN A 24 -2.94 -34.30 1.34
C ASN A 24 -2.04 -33.11 0.94
N LEU A 25 -1.53 -33.09 -0.29
CA LEU A 25 -0.74 -31.99 -0.81
C LEU A 25 -1.58 -30.73 -0.97
N GLN A 26 -2.81 -30.87 -1.52
CA GLN A 26 -3.75 -29.74 -1.63
C GLN A 26 -4.14 -29.19 -0.27
N LYS A 27 -4.39 -30.05 0.70
CA LYS A 27 -4.72 -29.67 2.07
C LYS A 27 -3.57 -28.90 2.71
N ALA A 28 -2.33 -29.40 2.61
CA ALA A 28 -1.15 -28.72 3.13
C ALA A 28 -0.90 -27.37 2.47
N ALA A 29 -1.12 -27.27 1.15
CA ALA A 29 -1.02 -26.00 0.41
C ALA A 29 -2.09 -24.99 0.87
N ALA A 30 -3.32 -25.44 1.06
CA ALA A 30 -4.41 -24.60 1.57
C ALA A 30 -4.13 -24.09 3.00
N GLU A 31 -3.65 -24.96 3.88
CA GLU A 31 -3.26 -24.62 5.26
C GLU A 31 -2.12 -23.59 5.26
N GLY A 32 -1.12 -23.77 4.40
CA GLY A 32 -0.01 -22.82 4.23
C GLY A 32 -0.49 -21.46 3.75
N LEU A 33 -1.40 -21.41 2.75
CA LEU A 33 -1.99 -20.17 2.26
C LEU A 33 -2.82 -19.46 3.34
N LEU A 34 -3.65 -20.19 4.07
CA LEU A 34 -4.45 -19.63 5.17
C LEU A 34 -3.58 -19.07 6.29
N SER A 35 -2.47 -19.75 6.62
CA SER A 35 -1.49 -19.26 7.58
C SER A 35 -0.86 -17.94 7.12
N LEU A 36 -0.42 -17.87 5.86
CA LEU A 36 0.12 -16.64 5.27
C LEU A 36 -0.88 -15.49 5.28
N LEU A 37 -2.12 -15.75 4.88
CA LEU A 37 -3.18 -14.73 4.89
C LEU A 37 -3.48 -14.23 6.30
N ARG A 38 -3.44 -15.11 7.29
CA ARG A 38 -3.62 -14.77 8.70
C ARG A 38 -2.52 -13.83 9.20
N GLU A 39 -1.26 -14.15 8.92
CA GLU A 39 -0.14 -13.31 9.36
C GLU A 39 -0.13 -11.94 8.63
N ARG A 40 -0.40 -11.90 7.33
CA ARG A 40 -0.58 -10.65 6.59
C ARG A 40 -1.75 -9.82 7.15
N GLY A 41 -2.86 -10.47 7.48
CA GLY A 41 -4.04 -9.83 8.09
C GLY A 41 -3.74 -9.24 9.47
N LYS A 42 -2.99 -9.96 10.31
CA LYS A 42 -2.54 -9.46 11.62
C LYS A 42 -1.65 -8.22 11.48
N GLY A 43 -0.64 -8.28 10.58
CA GLY A 43 0.23 -7.14 10.30
C GLY A 43 -0.55 -5.92 9.80
N TYR A 44 -1.51 -6.13 8.89
CA TYR A 44 -2.37 -5.05 8.41
C TYR A 44 -3.29 -4.48 9.51
N LEU A 45 -3.86 -5.34 10.36
CA LEU A 45 -4.69 -4.92 11.49
C LEU A 45 -3.88 -4.08 12.49
N ALA A 46 -2.66 -4.53 12.84
CA ALA A 46 -1.76 -3.77 13.70
C ALA A 46 -1.44 -2.39 13.10
N LEU A 47 -1.21 -2.33 11.79
CA LEU A 47 -1.01 -1.06 11.08
C LEU A 47 -2.24 -0.15 11.18
N CYS A 48 -3.44 -0.68 10.98
CA CYS A 48 -4.70 0.08 11.08
C CYS A 48 -4.97 0.55 12.51
N SER A 49 -4.52 -0.21 13.52
CA SER A 49 -4.63 0.11 14.94
C SER A 49 -3.51 1.02 15.47
N TYR A 50 -2.68 1.58 14.59
CA TYR A 50 -1.54 2.45 14.92
C TYR A 50 -0.41 1.77 15.72
N HIS A 51 -0.37 0.44 15.75
CA HIS A 51 0.74 -0.32 16.34
C HIS A 51 1.84 -0.56 15.29
N GLY A 52 2.49 0.53 14.84
CA GLY A 52 3.46 0.49 13.73
C GLY A 52 4.63 -0.47 13.97
N LYS A 53 5.22 -0.49 15.16
CA LYS A 53 6.34 -1.40 15.50
C LYS A 53 5.92 -2.87 15.43
N GLU A 54 4.74 -3.20 15.94
CA GLU A 54 4.18 -4.55 15.88
C GLU A 54 3.89 -4.97 14.43
N ALA A 55 3.31 -4.07 13.62
CA ALA A 55 3.07 -4.31 12.21
C ALA A 55 4.38 -4.63 11.45
N ILE A 56 5.44 -3.85 11.68
CA ILE A 56 6.77 -4.08 11.08
C ILE A 56 7.29 -5.45 11.52
N SER A 57 7.24 -5.77 12.81
CA SER A 57 7.69 -7.06 13.33
C SER A 57 6.98 -8.23 12.66
N ILE A 58 5.64 -8.23 12.64
CA ILE A 58 4.85 -9.32 12.04
C ILE A 58 5.17 -9.48 10.55
N LEU A 59 5.18 -8.37 9.79
CA LEU A 59 5.38 -8.41 8.35
C LEU A 59 6.81 -8.78 7.95
N SER A 60 7.81 -8.42 8.76
CA SER A 60 9.22 -8.76 8.53
C SER A 60 9.55 -10.21 8.86
N HIS A 61 8.74 -10.88 9.70
CA HIS A 61 8.92 -12.30 10.04
C HIS A 61 8.30 -13.27 9.02
N LEU A 62 7.61 -12.75 7.99
CA LEU A 62 7.15 -13.59 6.88
C LEU A 62 8.33 -14.24 6.16
N ALA A 63 8.10 -15.40 5.55
CA ALA A 63 9.14 -16.06 4.73
C ALA A 63 9.67 -15.10 3.66
N SER A 64 10.96 -15.14 3.34
CA SER A 64 11.67 -14.17 2.50
C SER A 64 10.99 -13.90 1.14
N HIS A 65 10.44 -14.95 0.52
CA HIS A 65 9.70 -14.82 -0.76
C HIS A 65 8.33 -14.16 -0.61
N HIS A 66 7.77 -14.05 0.59
CA HIS A 66 6.53 -13.34 0.89
C HIS A 66 6.78 -11.94 1.46
N CYS A 67 7.88 -11.78 2.21
CA CYS A 67 8.29 -10.51 2.79
C CYS A 67 8.66 -9.49 1.68
N ASN A 68 9.39 -9.92 0.65
CA ASN A 68 9.88 -9.07 -0.44
C ASN A 68 8.86 -8.87 -1.57
N THR A 69 7.57 -8.77 -1.24
CA THR A 69 6.53 -8.41 -2.19
C THR A 69 6.18 -6.93 -2.06
N GLY A 70 5.85 -6.27 -3.17
CA GLY A 70 5.51 -4.84 -3.17
C GLY A 70 4.40 -4.49 -2.18
N TRP A 71 3.40 -5.38 -1.98
CA TRP A 71 2.36 -5.15 -0.99
C TRP A 71 2.90 -5.10 0.45
N VAL A 72 3.73 -6.07 0.84
CA VAL A 72 4.28 -6.13 2.21
C VAL A 72 5.21 -4.96 2.46
N LEU A 73 6.10 -4.65 1.53
CA LEU A 73 7.02 -3.52 1.62
C LEU A 73 6.26 -2.19 1.70
N CYS A 74 5.16 -2.00 0.96
CA CYS A 74 4.28 -0.85 1.09
C CYS A 74 3.67 -0.73 2.50
N GLN A 75 3.20 -1.84 3.10
CA GLN A 75 2.64 -1.79 4.45
C GLN A 75 3.72 -1.47 5.50
N ILE A 76 4.93 -2.02 5.35
CA ILE A 76 6.08 -1.70 6.20
C ILE A 76 6.45 -0.22 6.04
N GLY A 77 6.52 0.29 4.81
CA GLY A 77 6.76 1.71 4.53
C GLY A 77 5.72 2.63 5.19
N ARG A 78 4.43 2.27 5.10
CA ARG A 78 3.33 2.96 5.81
C ARG A 78 3.51 2.95 7.32
N ALA A 79 3.97 1.84 7.89
CA ALA A 79 4.23 1.74 9.33
C ALA A 79 5.35 2.68 9.74
N TYR A 80 6.45 2.75 8.99
CA TYR A 80 7.53 3.70 9.24
C TYR A 80 7.08 5.16 9.12
N CYS A 81 6.21 5.48 8.15
CA CYS A 81 5.62 6.83 8.05
C CYS A 81 4.82 7.21 9.30
N LYS A 82 4.04 6.26 9.86
CA LYS A 82 3.29 6.48 11.11
C LYS A 82 4.20 6.65 12.34
N LEU A 83 5.40 6.07 12.31
CA LEU A 83 6.43 6.24 13.34
C LEU A 83 7.31 7.48 13.11
N SER A 84 7.04 8.26 12.06
CA SER A 84 7.85 9.42 11.64
C SER A 84 9.30 9.06 11.25
N GLU A 85 9.55 7.80 10.89
CA GLU A 85 10.85 7.30 10.44
C GLU A 85 10.96 7.41 8.91
N SER A 86 11.03 8.64 8.40
CA SER A 86 10.98 8.96 6.96
C SER A 86 12.07 8.25 6.13
N THR A 87 13.28 8.13 6.66
CA THR A 87 14.41 7.48 5.96
C THR A 87 14.14 5.99 5.74
N GLN A 88 13.61 5.30 6.75
CA GLN A 88 13.26 3.89 6.63
C GLN A 88 12.07 3.69 5.70
N ALA A 89 11.06 4.55 5.81
CA ALA A 89 9.91 4.54 4.91
C ALA A 89 10.34 4.69 3.44
N GLU A 90 11.19 5.67 3.14
CA GLU A 90 11.73 5.89 1.81
C GLU A 90 12.47 4.67 1.26
N ARG A 91 13.31 4.04 2.09
CA ARG A 91 14.03 2.82 1.69
C ARG A 91 13.07 1.70 1.27
N GLN A 92 11.98 1.50 2.01
CA GLN A 92 10.97 0.49 1.67
C GLN A 92 10.26 0.82 0.36
N PHE A 93 9.81 2.05 0.17
CA PHE A 93 9.14 2.47 -1.05
C PHE A 93 10.06 2.47 -2.28
N SER A 94 11.33 2.81 -2.12
CA SER A 94 12.33 2.72 -3.20
C SER A 94 12.51 1.26 -3.64
N GLU A 95 12.50 0.32 -2.69
CA GLU A 95 12.58 -1.11 -2.99
C GLU A 95 11.30 -1.60 -3.68
N VAL A 96 10.11 -1.11 -3.29
CA VAL A 96 8.86 -1.37 -4.02
C VAL A 96 8.99 -0.95 -5.49
N ARG A 97 9.49 0.26 -5.74
CA ARG A 97 9.71 0.76 -7.11
C ARG A 97 10.70 -0.08 -7.91
N ARG A 98 11.72 -0.62 -7.25
CA ARG A 98 12.71 -1.49 -7.89
C ARG A 98 12.11 -2.83 -8.32
N ILE A 99 11.23 -3.42 -7.48
CA ILE A 99 10.62 -4.75 -7.71
C ILE A 99 9.38 -4.64 -8.60
N GLU A 100 8.51 -3.67 -8.33
CA GLU A 100 7.22 -3.48 -8.99
C GLU A 100 7.10 -2.01 -9.45
N ASN A 101 7.82 -1.64 -10.50
CA ASN A 101 7.85 -0.25 -11.02
C ASN A 101 6.49 0.26 -11.49
N TYR A 102 5.57 -0.65 -11.85
CA TYR A 102 4.20 -0.36 -12.28
C TYR A 102 3.21 -0.18 -11.12
N ARG A 103 3.62 -0.44 -9.87
CA ARG A 103 2.73 -0.31 -8.72
C ARG A 103 2.43 1.17 -8.42
N VAL A 104 1.17 1.51 -8.42
CA VAL A 104 0.67 2.85 -8.09
C VAL A 104 0.18 2.92 -6.64
N GLU A 105 -0.31 1.79 -6.08
CA GLU A 105 -0.85 1.71 -4.73
C GLU A 105 0.22 1.99 -3.66
N GLY A 106 -0.07 2.92 -2.74
CA GLY A 106 0.83 3.32 -1.66
C GLY A 106 1.81 4.43 -2.05
N MET A 107 1.87 4.82 -3.32
CA MET A 107 2.82 5.80 -3.82
C MET A 107 2.42 7.24 -3.47
N GLU A 108 1.15 7.49 -3.14
CA GLU A 108 0.69 8.74 -2.53
C GLU A 108 1.40 9.01 -1.18
N ILE A 109 1.67 7.93 -0.42
CA ILE A 109 2.41 8.03 0.85
C ILE A 109 3.91 8.18 0.58
N TYR A 110 4.44 7.50 -0.45
CA TYR A 110 5.82 7.68 -0.87
C TYR A 110 6.10 9.12 -1.30
N SER A 111 5.23 9.75 -2.08
CA SER A 111 5.37 11.16 -2.45
C SER A 111 5.42 12.09 -1.22
N THR A 112 4.60 11.79 -0.19
CA THR A 112 4.68 12.50 1.09
C THR A 112 6.00 12.26 1.82
N THR A 113 6.54 11.05 1.76
CA THR A 113 7.80 10.69 2.39
C THR A 113 8.97 11.42 1.72
N LEU A 114 8.93 11.62 0.42
CA LEU A 114 9.91 12.40 -0.33
C LEU A 114 9.79 13.91 -0.08
N TRP A 115 8.63 14.36 0.32
CA TRP A 115 8.41 15.76 0.70
C TRP A 115 9.09 16.11 2.03
N HIS A 116 9.31 15.12 2.95
CA HIS A 116 9.98 15.26 4.24
C HIS A 116 11.11 14.23 4.44
N PRO A 117 12.38 14.48 4.20
CA PRO A 117 13.09 15.70 3.75
C PRO A 117 12.87 16.00 2.27
N PRO A 118 13.02 17.25 1.86
CA PRO A 118 12.70 17.68 0.50
C PRO A 118 13.64 17.02 -0.53
N LYS A 119 13.09 16.10 -1.31
CA LYS A 119 13.80 15.40 -2.39
C LYS A 119 13.14 15.69 -3.74
N GLU A 120 13.30 16.91 -4.20
CA GLU A 120 12.67 17.43 -5.42
C GLU A 120 12.87 16.52 -6.64
N VAL A 121 14.11 16.10 -6.89
CA VAL A 121 14.44 15.27 -8.07
C VAL A 121 13.70 13.93 -8.02
N ALA A 122 13.71 13.24 -6.86
CA ALA A 122 13.03 11.97 -6.72
C ALA A 122 11.51 12.11 -6.83
N LEU A 123 10.95 13.20 -6.29
CA LEU A 123 9.53 13.49 -6.35
C LEU A 123 9.09 13.88 -7.78
N SER A 124 9.92 14.65 -8.51
CA SER A 124 9.66 15.01 -9.90
C SER A 124 9.67 13.77 -10.82
N VAL A 125 10.63 12.86 -10.62
CA VAL A 125 10.68 11.58 -11.34
C VAL A 125 9.44 10.74 -11.03
N LEU A 126 9.06 10.63 -9.76
CA LEU A 126 7.87 9.88 -9.35
C LEU A 126 6.60 10.46 -9.98
N SER A 127 6.45 11.79 -9.95
CA SER A 127 5.32 12.48 -10.56
C SER A 127 5.22 12.22 -12.06
N LYS A 128 6.35 12.33 -12.78
CA LYS A 128 6.41 12.06 -14.21
C LYS A 128 6.05 10.62 -14.55
N ASP A 129 6.63 9.66 -13.84
CA ASP A 129 6.34 8.23 -14.05
C ASP A 129 4.84 7.93 -13.91
N PHE A 130 4.17 8.54 -12.93
CA PHE A 130 2.72 8.32 -12.74
C PHE A 130 1.87 9.01 -13.79
N THR A 131 2.27 10.19 -14.23
CA THR A 131 1.57 10.88 -15.32
C THR A 131 1.66 10.07 -16.62
N ASP A 132 2.78 9.40 -16.86
CA ASP A 132 2.99 8.60 -18.05
C ASP A 132 2.30 7.22 -17.98
N MET A 133 2.22 6.62 -16.78
CA MET A 133 1.69 5.25 -16.59
C MET A 133 0.17 5.20 -16.39
N ASP A 134 -0.42 6.22 -15.79
CA ASP A 134 -1.78 6.08 -15.25
C ASP A 134 -2.84 6.83 -16.06
N LYS A 135 -3.09 6.33 -17.25
CA LYS A 135 -4.24 6.77 -18.06
C LYS A 135 -5.59 6.31 -17.48
N ASN A 136 -5.58 5.28 -16.62
CA ASN A 136 -6.79 4.65 -16.11
C ASN A 136 -7.14 5.02 -14.67
N SER A 137 -6.20 5.58 -13.90
CA SER A 137 -6.42 6.02 -12.51
C SER A 137 -5.59 7.27 -12.18
N PRO A 138 -5.92 8.41 -12.79
CA PRO A 138 -5.11 9.63 -12.72
C PRO A 138 -4.97 10.22 -11.31
N ALA A 139 -5.87 9.87 -10.37
CA ALA A 139 -5.93 10.47 -9.04
C ALA A 139 -4.59 10.41 -8.28
N ARG A 140 -3.90 9.26 -8.28
CA ARG A 140 -2.64 9.08 -7.55
C ARG A 140 -1.47 9.80 -8.20
N GLY A 141 -1.45 9.83 -9.53
CA GLY A 141 -0.50 10.61 -10.31
C GLY A 141 -0.67 12.11 -10.04
N LEU A 142 -1.91 12.58 -10.01
CA LEU A 142 -2.27 13.96 -9.68
C LEU A 142 -1.84 14.34 -8.26
N VAL A 143 -2.01 13.44 -7.28
CA VAL A 143 -1.51 13.63 -5.89
C VAL A 143 0.01 13.79 -5.87
N ALA A 144 0.74 12.94 -6.57
CA ALA A 144 2.21 13.02 -6.63
C ALA A 144 2.67 14.31 -7.29
N ALA A 145 2.01 14.74 -8.37
CA ALA A 145 2.26 16.02 -9.02
C ALA A 145 1.97 17.21 -8.10
N GLY A 146 0.82 17.21 -7.41
CA GLY A 146 0.49 18.24 -6.43
C GLY A 146 1.52 18.36 -5.32
N ASN A 147 2.01 17.24 -4.78
CA ASN A 147 3.08 17.25 -3.80
C ASN A 147 4.41 17.79 -4.37
N CYS A 148 4.71 17.51 -5.65
CA CYS A 148 5.90 18.03 -6.31
C CYS A 148 5.86 19.57 -6.40
N PHE A 149 4.76 20.13 -6.91
CA PHE A 149 4.59 21.58 -7.03
C PHE A 149 4.49 22.27 -5.65
N GLY A 150 3.84 21.65 -4.66
CA GLY A 150 3.83 22.14 -3.29
C GLY A 150 5.23 22.24 -2.67
N LEU A 151 6.14 21.28 -2.98
CA LEU A 151 7.53 21.34 -2.57
C LEU A 151 8.29 22.50 -3.23
N GLN A 152 8.01 22.76 -4.50
CA GLN A 152 8.58 23.87 -5.28
C GLN A 152 7.98 25.24 -4.91
N ARG A 153 7.06 25.28 -3.94
CA ARG A 153 6.31 26.46 -3.51
C ARG A 153 5.37 27.04 -4.57
N GLU A 154 5.07 26.27 -5.59
CA GLU A 154 4.06 26.61 -6.61
C GLU A 154 2.66 26.19 -6.10
N HIS A 155 2.22 26.87 -5.03
CA HIS A 155 1.01 26.48 -4.27
C HIS A 155 -0.25 26.50 -5.12
N ASP A 156 -0.41 27.49 -6.02
CA ASP A 156 -1.58 27.62 -6.89
C ASP A 156 -1.71 26.43 -7.85
N ILE A 157 -0.56 25.96 -8.37
CA ILE A 157 -0.52 24.80 -9.26
C ILE A 157 -0.81 23.53 -8.46
N ALA A 158 -0.23 23.39 -7.27
CA ALA A 158 -0.50 22.26 -6.39
C ALA A 158 -1.98 22.16 -6.02
N ILE A 159 -2.65 23.29 -5.71
CA ILE A 159 -4.09 23.38 -5.44
C ILE A 159 -4.89 22.82 -6.61
N GLN A 160 -4.59 23.22 -7.86
CA GLN A 160 -5.28 22.72 -9.04
C GLN A 160 -5.15 21.20 -9.18
N PHE A 161 -3.96 20.62 -8.92
CA PHE A 161 -3.74 19.16 -8.97
C PHE A 161 -4.57 18.44 -7.91
N PHE A 162 -4.61 18.94 -6.68
CA PHE A 162 -5.42 18.32 -5.63
C PHE A 162 -6.92 18.47 -5.87
N GLN A 163 -7.39 19.59 -6.44
CA GLN A 163 -8.79 19.76 -6.85
C GLN A 163 -9.16 18.74 -7.92
N ARG A 164 -8.33 18.58 -8.96
CA ARG A 164 -8.55 17.55 -9.98
C ARG A 164 -8.53 16.14 -9.41
N THR A 165 -7.69 15.88 -8.40
CA THR A 165 -7.72 14.59 -7.69
C THR A 165 -9.10 14.34 -7.08
N LEU A 166 -9.67 15.34 -6.42
CA LEU A 166 -11.00 15.25 -5.79
C LEU A 166 -12.17 15.19 -6.78
N GLU A 167 -12.00 15.68 -8.01
CA GLU A 167 -12.95 15.47 -9.10
C GLU A 167 -12.98 13.98 -9.54
N VAL A 168 -11.83 13.32 -9.53
CA VAL A 168 -11.68 11.89 -9.89
C VAL A 168 -12.08 10.98 -8.73
N ASP A 169 -11.62 11.29 -7.52
CA ASP A 169 -11.93 10.55 -6.29
C ASP A 169 -12.40 11.52 -5.17
N PRO A 170 -13.70 11.74 -5.05
CA PRO A 170 -14.27 12.62 -4.01
C PRO A 170 -14.11 12.10 -2.57
N ASN A 171 -13.66 10.86 -2.41
CA ASN A 171 -13.45 10.23 -1.10
C ASN A 171 -11.97 10.09 -0.72
N ASP A 172 -11.08 10.81 -1.38
CA ASP A 172 -9.66 10.83 -1.01
C ASP A 172 -9.40 11.80 0.16
N ALA A 173 -9.33 11.27 1.38
CA ALA A 173 -9.01 12.03 2.59
C ALA A 173 -7.60 12.66 2.54
N TYR A 174 -6.65 12.02 1.84
CA TYR A 174 -5.32 12.56 1.69
C TYR A 174 -5.33 13.81 0.81
N ALA A 175 -6.02 13.76 -0.34
CA ALA A 175 -6.14 14.90 -1.25
C ALA A 175 -6.78 16.10 -0.56
N TYR A 176 -7.85 15.89 0.25
CA TYR A 176 -8.43 16.96 1.06
C TYR A 176 -7.42 17.57 2.04
N SER A 177 -6.66 16.75 2.76
CA SER A 177 -5.69 17.29 3.73
C SER A 177 -4.51 17.99 3.06
N ALA A 178 -4.07 17.50 1.90
CA ALA A 178 -3.03 18.14 1.11
C ALA A 178 -3.49 19.47 0.54
N LEU A 179 -4.71 19.52 -0.03
CA LEU A 179 -5.34 20.75 -0.50
C LEU A 179 -5.47 21.78 0.63
N GLY A 180 -5.96 21.35 1.80
CA GLY A 180 -6.07 22.23 2.97
C GLY A 180 -4.72 22.82 3.37
N ARG A 181 -3.64 22.04 3.32
CA ARG A 181 -2.29 22.53 3.61
C ARG A 181 -1.83 23.59 2.62
N GLU A 182 -2.02 23.41 1.32
CA GLU A 182 -1.63 24.39 0.30
C GLU A 182 -2.46 25.68 0.46
N LEU A 183 -3.77 25.57 0.77
CA LEU A 183 -4.65 26.70 1.04
C LEU A 183 -4.22 27.49 2.30
N VAL A 184 -3.58 26.86 3.29
CA VAL A 184 -2.98 27.59 4.42
C VAL A 184 -1.81 28.44 3.95
N PHE A 185 -0.98 27.95 3.03
CA PHE A 185 0.15 28.73 2.49
C PHE A 185 -0.32 29.91 1.62
N THR A 186 -1.48 29.82 0.97
CA THR A 186 -2.10 30.93 0.21
C THR A 186 -3.03 31.82 1.06
N GLU A 187 -3.03 31.62 2.39
CA GLU A 187 -3.82 32.38 3.36
C GLU A 187 -5.36 32.22 3.20
N GLU A 188 -5.84 31.25 2.44
CA GLU A 188 -7.26 30.96 2.26
C GLU A 188 -7.81 30.07 3.39
N LEU A 189 -7.75 30.57 4.63
CA LEU A 189 -7.97 29.79 5.85
C LEU A 189 -9.36 29.16 5.97
N ASP A 190 -10.40 29.83 5.53
CA ASP A 190 -11.78 29.30 5.56
C ASP A 190 -11.95 28.09 4.65
N LYS A 191 -11.36 28.13 3.44
CA LYS A 191 -11.35 27.01 2.51
C LYS A 191 -10.49 25.88 3.03
N ALA A 192 -9.33 26.19 3.62
CA ALA A 192 -8.45 25.19 4.24
C ALA A 192 -9.18 24.42 5.34
N LEU A 193 -9.89 25.12 6.23
CA LEU A 193 -10.67 24.53 7.31
C LEU A 193 -11.78 23.62 6.78
N ALA A 194 -12.47 24.03 5.71
CA ALA A 194 -13.48 23.20 5.05
C ALA A 194 -12.87 21.90 4.48
N CYS A 195 -11.68 22.00 3.87
CA CYS A 195 -10.95 20.82 3.36
C CYS A 195 -10.56 19.87 4.49
N PHE A 196 -10.02 20.34 5.60
CA PHE A 196 -9.68 19.48 6.74
C PHE A 196 -10.90 18.80 7.35
N ARG A 197 -12.04 19.52 7.49
CA ARG A 197 -13.32 18.92 7.93
C ARG A 197 -13.78 17.81 6.97
N ASN A 198 -13.65 18.01 5.67
CA ASN A 198 -13.97 16.98 4.68
C ASN A 198 -13.03 15.76 4.79
N ALA A 199 -11.72 15.98 4.99
CA ALA A 199 -10.77 14.88 5.21
C ALA A 199 -11.15 14.02 6.43
N ILE A 200 -11.53 14.65 7.54
CA ILE A 200 -11.98 13.96 8.77
C ILE A 200 -13.31 13.23 8.53
N ARG A 201 -14.24 13.85 7.79
CA ARG A 201 -15.53 13.22 7.44
C ARG A 201 -15.34 11.95 6.63
N VAL A 202 -14.43 11.97 5.64
CA VAL A 202 -14.13 10.83 4.80
C VAL A 202 -13.36 9.76 5.57
N ASN A 203 -12.38 10.17 6.36
CA ASN A 203 -11.60 9.26 7.19
C ASN A 203 -11.35 9.86 8.58
N PRO A 204 -12.16 9.50 9.59
CA PRO A 204 -12.00 9.99 10.97
C PRO A 204 -10.64 9.69 11.61
N ARG A 205 -9.88 8.73 11.05
CA ARG A 205 -8.55 8.35 11.53
C ARG A 205 -7.41 9.00 10.73
N HIS A 206 -7.73 9.97 9.89
CA HIS A 206 -6.71 10.68 9.10
C HIS A 206 -5.98 11.71 9.96
N CYS A 207 -4.88 11.29 10.60
CA CYS A 207 -4.15 12.08 11.60
C CYS A 207 -3.61 13.44 11.09
N LYS A 208 -3.43 13.61 9.77
CA LYS A 208 -2.92 14.86 9.19
C LYS A 208 -4.00 15.95 9.03
N ALA A 209 -5.26 15.63 9.28
CA ALA A 209 -6.37 16.58 9.19
C ALA A 209 -6.81 17.13 10.55
N TRP A 210 -6.24 16.63 11.64
CA TRP A 210 -6.41 17.10 13.01
C TRP A 210 -5.25 18.08 13.36
#